data_a6b17c116ecc679de946d9195f72e94e
#
_entry.id   a6b17c116ecc679de946d9195f72e94e
#
_cell.length_a   1.000
_cell.length_b   1.000
_cell.length_c   1.000
_cell.angle_alpha   90.00
_cell.angle_beta   90.00
_cell.angle_gamma   90.00
#
_symmetry.space_group_name_H-M   'P 1'
#
loop_
_entity.id
_entity.type
_entity.pdbx_description
1 polymer ?
#
loop_
_entity_poly.entity_id
_entity_poly.type
_entity_poly.pdbx_seq_one_letter_code
_entity_poly.pdbx_strand_id
1 'polypeptide(L)'
;MSPDFRKVALIAASLGLLVSLFFALRPRDDEETPPATATAPAAVETEPSATETEPPATTGGQGPGTVHIDYEVSGGRPKGGIARDSVARGRIVVLEITSDVADHVHVHGYDLTAEVAPGSPATIRFTASAAGRFEIELENSGLQIAELEVRP
;
A
#
# COMPACT_ATOMS: atom_id res chain seq x y z
N MET A 1 37.77 7.28 -35.94
CA MET A 1 37.06 7.71 -34.75
C MET A 1 35.66 8.13 -35.16
N SER A 2 34.64 7.32 -34.85
CA SER A 2 33.27 7.54 -35.33
C SER A 2 32.66 8.81 -34.74
N PRO A 3 31.85 9.56 -35.51
CA PRO A 3 31.22 10.80 -35.02
C PRO A 3 30.29 10.59 -33.81
N ASP A 4 29.83 9.38 -33.59
CA ASP A 4 28.94 9.03 -32.47
C ASP A 4 29.66 9.03 -31.12
N PHE A 5 30.95 8.74 -31.06
CA PHE A 5 31.74 8.73 -29.84
C PHE A 5 31.90 10.14 -29.23
N ARG A 6 31.92 11.18 -30.07
CA ARG A 6 31.98 12.57 -29.61
C ARG A 6 30.67 13.06 -29.02
N LYS A 7 29.53 12.57 -29.53
CA LYS A 7 28.20 12.92 -29.01
C LYS A 7 27.95 12.27 -27.64
N VAL A 8 28.37 11.02 -27.45
CA VAL A 8 28.28 10.31 -26.18
C VAL A 8 29.15 10.96 -25.10
N ALA A 9 30.37 11.38 -25.44
CA ALA A 9 31.27 12.03 -24.51
C ALA A 9 30.74 13.41 -24.05
N LEU A 10 30.09 14.16 -24.91
CA LEU A 10 29.50 15.47 -24.55
C LEU A 10 28.25 15.34 -23.67
N ILE A 11 27.43 14.30 -23.88
CA ILE A 11 26.26 14.03 -23.03
C ILE A 11 26.69 13.60 -21.63
N ALA A 12 27.73 12.77 -21.52
CA ALA A 12 28.25 12.34 -20.21
C ALA A 12 28.85 13.50 -19.40
N ALA A 13 29.54 14.43 -20.06
CA ALA A 13 30.11 15.61 -19.41
C ALA A 13 29.04 16.60 -18.89
N SER A 14 27.96 16.79 -19.67
CA SER A 14 26.87 17.70 -19.26
C SER A 14 26.03 17.12 -18.11
N LEU A 15 25.83 15.80 -18.07
CA LEU A 15 25.10 15.14 -16.98
C LEU A 15 25.87 15.19 -15.65
N GLY A 16 27.19 15.02 -15.69
CA GLY A 16 28.06 15.12 -14.52
C GLY A 16 28.05 16.51 -13.89
N LEU A 17 28.02 17.58 -14.70
CA LEU A 17 27.98 18.96 -14.21
C LEU A 17 26.64 19.30 -13.53
N LEU A 18 25.52 18.80 -14.05
CA LEU A 18 24.20 19.01 -13.46
C LEU A 18 24.04 18.31 -12.11
N VAL A 19 24.57 17.09 -11.96
CA VAL A 19 24.54 16.35 -10.69
C VAL A 19 25.40 17.02 -9.62
N SER A 20 26.58 17.53 -9.99
CA SER A 20 27.45 18.26 -9.05
C SER A 20 26.83 19.57 -8.55
N LEU A 21 26.11 20.29 -9.42
CA LEU A 21 25.44 21.53 -9.05
C LEU A 21 24.24 21.28 -8.13
N PHE A 22 23.53 20.17 -8.32
CA PHE A 22 22.40 19.80 -7.48
C PHE A 22 22.82 19.47 -6.04
N PHE A 23 23.99 18.83 -5.84
CA PHE A 23 24.52 18.54 -4.51
C PHE A 23 25.05 19.78 -3.79
N ALA A 24 25.51 20.81 -4.51
CA ALA A 24 26.04 22.03 -3.92
C ALA A 24 24.96 23.00 -3.41
N LEU A 25 23.71 22.83 -3.85
CA LEU A 25 22.58 23.70 -3.50
C LEU A 25 21.60 23.11 -2.47
N ARG A 26 21.93 21.98 -1.84
CA ARG A 26 21.08 21.46 -0.75
C ARG A 26 21.22 22.34 0.49
N PRO A 27 20.11 22.86 1.05
CA PRO A 27 20.14 23.48 2.37
C PRO A 27 20.64 22.46 3.40
N ARG A 28 21.56 22.89 4.26
CA ARG A 28 21.92 22.15 5.48
C ARG A 28 20.85 22.49 6.50
N ASP A 29 20.06 21.51 6.88
CA ASP A 29 19.22 21.60 8.06
C ASP A 29 20.16 21.51 9.28
N ASP A 30 20.37 22.65 9.94
CA ASP A 30 21.11 22.73 11.19
C ASP A 30 20.24 22.06 12.28
N GLU A 31 20.77 20.98 12.83
CA GLU A 31 20.24 20.25 13.97
C GLU A 31 20.24 21.16 15.21
N GLU A 32 19.12 21.72 15.58
CA GLU A 32 18.93 22.40 16.84
C GLU A 32 18.44 21.38 17.89
N THR A 33 19.33 20.99 18.78
CA THR A 33 19.10 20.12 19.94
C THR A 33 18.37 20.91 21.02
N PRO A 34 17.19 20.53 21.51
CA PRO A 34 16.63 21.13 22.71
C PRO A 34 17.16 20.45 23.98
N PRO A 35 17.35 21.22 25.06
CA PRO A 35 17.90 20.70 26.31
C PRO A 35 16.92 19.88 27.12
N ALA A 36 17.47 18.86 27.75
CA ALA A 36 16.79 18.02 28.72
C ALA A 36 16.30 18.80 29.94
N THR A 37 15.05 18.58 30.33
CA THR A 37 14.61 18.79 31.71
C THR A 37 13.84 17.57 32.17
N ALA A 38 14.44 16.90 33.15
CA ALA A 38 13.86 15.78 33.87
C ALA A 38 12.74 16.25 34.80
N THR A 39 11.66 15.50 34.85
CA THR A 39 10.87 15.29 36.09
C THR A 39 10.00 14.06 35.87
N ALA A 40 10.35 12.96 36.54
CA ALA A 40 9.39 11.91 36.92
C ALA A 40 8.81 12.31 38.29
N PRO A 41 7.61 11.87 38.69
CA PRO A 41 7.48 10.53 39.22
C PRO A 41 6.10 9.84 39.04
N ALA A 42 6.15 8.59 39.41
CA ALA A 42 5.11 7.77 40.01
C ALA A 42 4.25 6.86 39.11
N ALA A 43 4.54 5.61 39.33
CA ALA A 43 3.85 4.39 38.99
C ALA A 43 2.35 4.40 39.34
N VAL A 44 1.55 3.78 38.45
CA VAL A 44 0.45 2.90 38.86
C VAL A 44 0.47 1.71 37.91
N GLU A 45 0.90 0.57 38.42
CA GLU A 45 0.58 -0.76 37.91
C GLU A 45 -0.93 -0.95 37.91
N THR A 46 -1.46 -1.40 36.82
CA THR A 46 -2.66 -2.25 36.83
C THR A 46 -2.63 -3.11 35.55
N GLU A 47 -2.07 -4.29 35.64
CA GLU A 47 -2.58 -5.38 34.84
C GLU A 47 -4.00 -5.71 35.30
N PRO A 48 -4.89 -6.11 34.39
CA PRO A 48 -5.26 -7.51 34.43
C PRO A 48 -5.49 -8.19 33.08
N SER A 49 -4.97 -9.36 33.04
CA SER A 49 -5.70 -10.58 32.72
C SER A 49 -6.25 -10.75 31.32
N ALA A 50 -5.52 -11.55 30.59
CA ALA A 50 -6.02 -12.36 29.50
C ALA A 50 -7.33 -13.06 29.89
N THR A 51 -8.32 -12.93 29.04
CA THR A 51 -9.37 -13.93 28.90
C THR A 51 -9.64 -14.05 27.40
N GLU A 52 -8.98 -15.03 26.85
CA GLU A 52 -9.32 -15.69 25.61
C GLU A 52 -10.70 -16.32 25.82
N THR A 53 -11.67 -15.80 25.10
CA THR A 53 -12.95 -16.48 24.94
C THR A 53 -13.37 -16.29 23.50
N GLU A 54 -13.06 -17.30 22.70
CA GLU A 54 -13.68 -17.54 21.41
C GLU A 54 -15.18 -17.80 21.65
N PRO A 55 -16.10 -17.03 21.06
CA PRO A 55 -17.50 -17.43 21.01
C PRO A 55 -17.84 -18.06 19.66
N PRO A 56 -18.73 -19.04 19.68
CA PRO A 56 -19.07 -19.90 18.54
C PRO A 56 -19.82 -19.13 17.46
N ALA A 57 -19.65 -19.60 16.23
CA ALA A 57 -20.45 -19.24 15.10
C ALA A 57 -21.95 -19.20 15.46
N THR A 58 -22.53 -18.01 15.45
CA THR A 58 -23.99 -17.85 15.50
C THR A 58 -24.45 -17.03 14.31
N THR A 59 -25.11 -17.75 13.41
CA THR A 59 -25.99 -17.24 12.37
C THR A 59 -27.00 -16.26 12.97
N GLY A 60 -27.12 -15.06 12.36
CA GLY A 60 -28.31 -14.25 12.48
C GLY A 60 -28.11 -12.86 13.09
N GLY A 61 -27.86 -11.89 12.22
CA GLY A 61 -27.87 -10.47 12.57
C GLY A 61 -27.16 -9.67 11.49
N GLN A 62 -27.91 -9.08 10.55
CA GLN A 62 -27.37 -8.31 9.43
C GLN A 62 -26.84 -6.95 9.89
N GLY A 63 -25.69 -6.97 10.57
CA GLY A 63 -24.80 -5.82 10.62
C GLY A 63 -23.84 -5.87 9.42
N PRO A 64 -23.14 -4.78 9.09
CA PRO A 64 -22.17 -4.78 8.01
C PRO A 64 -20.98 -5.69 8.38
N GLY A 65 -21.13 -6.98 8.10
CA GLY A 65 -20.06 -7.95 8.32
C GLY A 65 -18.85 -7.59 7.44
N THR A 66 -17.65 -7.85 7.97
CA THR A 66 -16.43 -7.68 7.22
C THR A 66 -16.22 -8.86 6.27
N VAL A 67 -15.79 -8.57 5.05
CA VAL A 67 -15.38 -9.54 4.03
C VAL A 67 -13.87 -9.37 3.85
N HIS A 68 -13.11 -10.44 4.04
CA HIS A 68 -11.66 -10.47 3.76
C HIS A 68 -11.46 -11.11 2.39
N ILE A 69 -10.61 -10.52 1.57
CA ILE A 69 -10.27 -10.97 0.23
C ILE A 69 -8.76 -10.81 0.05
N ASP A 70 -8.11 -11.89 -0.34
CA ASP A 70 -6.67 -11.95 -0.49
C ASP A 70 -6.29 -12.13 -1.96
N TYR A 71 -5.32 -11.34 -2.43
CA TYR A 71 -4.76 -11.45 -3.77
C TYR A 71 -3.24 -11.63 -3.70
N GLU A 72 -2.72 -12.44 -4.59
CA GLU A 72 -1.28 -12.70 -4.71
C GLU A 72 -0.81 -12.38 -6.13
N VAL A 73 0.24 -11.59 -6.22
CA VAL A 73 0.97 -11.32 -7.48
C VAL A 73 2.35 -11.93 -7.38
N SER A 74 2.72 -12.72 -8.38
CA SER A 74 4.02 -13.36 -8.45
C SER A 74 4.50 -13.44 -9.90
N GLY A 75 5.78 -13.12 -10.14
CA GLY A 75 6.36 -13.06 -11.48
C GLY A 75 5.66 -12.05 -12.40
N GLY A 76 5.17 -10.91 -11.82
CA GLY A 76 4.47 -9.87 -12.55
C GLY A 76 3.09 -10.29 -13.07
N ARG A 77 2.43 -11.26 -12.41
CA ARG A 77 1.10 -11.76 -12.79
C ARG A 77 0.26 -12.10 -11.56
N PRO A 78 -1.07 -11.88 -11.62
CA PRO A 78 -1.94 -12.35 -10.57
C PRO A 78 -1.99 -13.88 -10.56
N LYS A 79 -1.82 -14.47 -9.41
CA LYS A 79 -1.86 -15.92 -9.21
C LYS A 79 -3.27 -16.44 -9.50
N GLY A 80 -3.38 -17.36 -10.44
CA GLY A 80 -4.67 -17.87 -10.89
C GLY A 80 -5.40 -17.01 -11.93
N GLY A 81 -4.77 -15.91 -12.39
CA GLY A 81 -5.37 -14.95 -13.33
C GLY A 81 -6.12 -13.83 -12.63
N ILE A 82 -6.82 -12.98 -13.40
CA ILE A 82 -7.62 -11.88 -12.85
C ILE A 82 -8.78 -12.45 -12.04
N ALA A 83 -8.78 -12.17 -10.72
CA ALA A 83 -9.83 -12.63 -9.82
C ALA A 83 -11.14 -11.87 -10.06
N ARG A 84 -12.28 -12.50 -9.72
CA ARG A 84 -13.60 -11.88 -9.77
C ARG A 84 -14.37 -12.22 -8.51
N ASP A 85 -14.52 -11.22 -7.65
CA ASP A 85 -15.19 -11.34 -6.38
C ASP A 85 -16.45 -10.50 -6.34
N SER A 86 -17.40 -10.84 -5.47
CA SER A 86 -18.60 -10.05 -5.31
C SER A 86 -19.00 -9.90 -3.85
N VAL A 87 -19.40 -8.69 -3.48
CA VAL A 87 -19.87 -8.34 -2.14
C VAL A 87 -21.21 -7.60 -2.22
N ALA A 88 -22.00 -7.65 -1.16
CA ALA A 88 -23.20 -6.81 -1.06
C ALA A 88 -22.82 -5.38 -0.68
N ARG A 89 -23.57 -4.41 -1.17
CA ARG A 89 -23.42 -3.01 -0.79
C ARG A 89 -23.58 -2.83 0.72
N GLY A 90 -22.77 -1.95 1.29
CA GLY A 90 -22.75 -1.67 2.72
C GLY A 90 -21.82 -2.59 3.52
N ARG A 91 -21.23 -3.63 2.91
CA ARG A 91 -20.25 -4.48 3.59
C ARG A 91 -18.93 -3.73 3.78
N ILE A 92 -18.25 -4.07 4.85
CA ILE A 92 -16.85 -3.66 5.03
C ILE A 92 -16.00 -4.68 4.28
N VAL A 93 -15.13 -4.20 3.40
CA VAL A 93 -14.17 -5.00 2.65
C VAL A 93 -12.77 -4.73 3.19
N VAL A 94 -12.01 -5.79 3.42
CA VAL A 94 -10.59 -5.76 3.70
C VAL A 94 -9.89 -6.54 2.61
N LEU A 95 -9.12 -5.84 1.79
CA LEU A 95 -8.27 -6.42 0.78
C LEU A 95 -6.86 -6.58 1.35
N GLU A 96 -6.28 -7.76 1.23
CA GLU A 96 -4.87 -8.00 1.49
C GLU A 96 -4.18 -8.45 0.19
N ILE A 97 -3.17 -7.70 -0.23
CA ILE A 97 -2.47 -7.96 -1.48
C ILE A 97 -1.00 -8.21 -1.19
N THR A 98 -0.52 -9.38 -1.61
CA THR A 98 0.92 -9.70 -1.59
C THR A 98 1.51 -9.60 -2.99
N SER A 99 2.76 -9.11 -3.09
CA SER A 99 3.46 -8.98 -4.36
C SER A 99 4.95 -9.29 -4.19
N ASP A 100 5.55 -9.90 -5.20
CA ASP A 100 6.99 -10.07 -5.31
C ASP A 100 7.71 -8.88 -5.96
N VAL A 101 6.95 -7.84 -6.32
CA VAL A 101 7.46 -6.55 -6.83
C VAL A 101 6.88 -5.39 -6.02
N ALA A 102 7.65 -4.30 -5.89
CA ALA A 102 7.16 -3.07 -5.27
C ALA A 102 6.30 -2.27 -6.25
N ASP A 103 5.09 -1.88 -5.81
CA ASP A 103 4.13 -1.12 -6.61
C ASP A 103 3.11 -0.41 -5.69
N HIS A 104 2.10 0.22 -6.29
CA HIS A 104 0.94 0.77 -5.60
C HIS A 104 -0.31 0.01 -6.02
N VAL A 105 -1.01 -0.55 -5.05
CA VAL A 105 -2.36 -1.11 -5.30
C VAL A 105 -3.34 0.04 -5.41
N HIS A 106 -4.17 0.04 -6.44
CA HIS A 106 -5.23 1.03 -6.65
C HIS A 106 -6.58 0.34 -6.82
N VAL A 107 -7.59 0.81 -6.10
CA VAL A 107 -8.99 0.38 -6.22
C VAL A 107 -9.76 1.48 -6.96
N HIS A 108 -9.98 1.28 -8.25
CA HIS A 108 -10.68 2.24 -9.11
C HIS A 108 -12.10 2.52 -8.60
N GLY A 109 -12.53 3.78 -8.72
CA GLY A 109 -13.86 4.23 -8.34
C GLY A 109 -14.09 4.43 -6.84
N TYR A 110 -13.24 3.85 -5.99
CA TYR A 110 -13.12 4.22 -4.58
C TYR A 110 -11.95 5.15 -4.32
N ASP A 111 -11.05 5.30 -5.30
CA ASP A 111 -9.86 6.14 -5.24
C ASP A 111 -8.97 5.85 -4.02
N LEU A 112 -8.77 4.56 -3.76
CA LEU A 112 -7.99 4.06 -2.64
C LEU A 112 -6.68 3.46 -3.14
N THR A 113 -5.58 3.86 -2.53
CA THR A 113 -4.25 3.35 -2.85
C THR A 113 -3.52 2.85 -1.61
N ALA A 114 -2.63 1.86 -1.79
CA ALA A 114 -1.72 1.39 -0.76
C ALA A 114 -0.43 0.86 -1.40
N GLU A 115 0.69 1.08 -0.73
CA GLU A 115 1.98 0.53 -1.16
C GLU A 115 2.04 -0.98 -0.90
N VAL A 116 2.61 -1.72 -1.85
CA VAL A 116 2.93 -3.15 -1.72
C VAL A 116 4.38 -3.38 -2.12
N ALA A 117 5.07 -4.27 -1.40
CA ALA A 117 6.44 -4.66 -1.72
C ALA A 117 6.70 -6.12 -1.29
N PRO A 118 7.79 -6.75 -1.78
CA PRO A 118 8.18 -8.07 -1.34
C PRO A 118 8.32 -8.15 0.18
N GLY A 119 7.50 -9.02 0.82
CA GLY A 119 7.46 -9.16 2.28
C GLY A 119 6.72 -8.06 3.04
N SER A 120 6.10 -7.11 2.33
CA SER A 120 5.27 -6.04 2.90
C SER A 120 3.92 -5.99 2.17
N PRO A 121 2.91 -6.75 2.62
CA PRO A 121 1.57 -6.75 2.02
C PRO A 121 0.91 -5.38 2.10
N ALA A 122 0.12 -5.05 1.08
CA ALA A 122 -0.81 -3.92 1.12
C ALA A 122 -2.13 -4.35 1.78
N THR A 123 -2.65 -3.51 2.67
CA THR A 123 -3.99 -3.71 3.25
C THR A 123 -4.85 -2.49 2.98
N ILE A 124 -5.98 -2.69 2.32
CA ILE A 124 -6.98 -1.64 2.03
C ILE A 124 -8.30 -2.03 2.67
N ARG A 125 -8.81 -1.16 3.58
CA ARG A 125 -10.09 -1.34 4.26
C ARG A 125 -11.05 -0.23 3.85
N PHE A 126 -12.25 -0.60 3.38
CA PHE A 126 -13.28 0.37 3.00
C PHE A 126 -14.68 -0.20 3.14
N THR A 127 -15.69 0.68 3.07
CA THR A 127 -17.09 0.27 2.96
C THR A 127 -17.49 0.24 1.48
N ALA A 128 -18.04 -0.86 1.01
CA ALA A 128 -18.58 -1.03 -0.35
C ALA A 128 -19.86 -0.19 -0.51
N SER A 129 -19.74 1.14 -0.58
CA SER A 129 -20.86 2.09 -0.53
C SER A 129 -21.59 2.27 -1.87
N ALA A 130 -20.90 2.07 -2.98
CA ALA A 130 -21.41 2.22 -4.33
C ALA A 130 -21.59 0.86 -4.99
N ALA A 131 -22.73 0.60 -5.62
CA ALA A 131 -22.92 -0.58 -6.46
C ALA A 131 -22.24 -0.40 -7.82
N GLY A 132 -21.60 -1.46 -8.34
CA GLY A 132 -20.85 -1.41 -9.60
C GLY A 132 -19.75 -2.44 -9.66
N ARG A 133 -18.90 -2.32 -10.69
CA ARG A 133 -17.68 -3.11 -10.83
C ARG A 133 -16.48 -2.20 -10.69
N PHE A 134 -15.55 -2.62 -9.89
CA PHE A 134 -14.37 -1.86 -9.49
C PHE A 134 -13.12 -2.68 -9.80
N GLU A 135 -12.27 -2.10 -10.62
CA GLU A 135 -10.98 -2.70 -10.96
C GLU A 135 -9.98 -2.49 -9.83
N ILE A 136 -9.18 -3.51 -9.58
CA ILE A 136 -8.07 -3.48 -8.63
C ILE A 136 -6.82 -3.79 -9.42
N GLU A 137 -5.83 -2.89 -9.37
CA GLU A 137 -4.60 -3.00 -10.15
C GLU A 137 -3.35 -2.62 -9.37
N LEU A 138 -2.20 -3.02 -9.90
CA LEU A 138 -0.90 -2.46 -9.58
C LEU A 138 -0.64 -1.29 -10.53
N GLU A 139 -0.69 -0.06 -10.01
CA GLU A 139 -0.77 1.17 -10.79
C GLU A 139 0.48 1.43 -11.65
N ASN A 140 1.70 1.28 -11.08
CA ASN A 140 2.93 1.56 -11.81
C ASN A 140 3.16 0.57 -12.97
N SER A 141 2.78 -0.70 -12.77
CA SER A 141 2.91 -1.74 -13.80
C SER A 141 1.70 -1.82 -14.74
N GLY A 142 0.58 -1.16 -14.39
CA GLY A 142 -0.68 -1.26 -15.15
C GLY A 142 -1.24 -2.68 -15.15
N LEU A 143 -0.98 -3.45 -14.09
CA LEU A 143 -1.38 -4.84 -13.98
C LEU A 143 -2.70 -4.97 -13.26
N GLN A 144 -3.77 -5.29 -13.99
CA GLN A 144 -5.03 -5.66 -13.36
C GLN A 144 -4.90 -6.98 -12.61
N ILE A 145 -5.26 -6.98 -11.32
CA ILE A 145 -5.20 -8.17 -10.45
C ILE A 145 -6.57 -8.73 -10.14
N ALA A 146 -7.59 -7.88 -10.04
CA ALA A 146 -8.96 -8.33 -9.75
C ALA A 146 -10.04 -7.36 -10.26
N GLU A 147 -11.27 -7.85 -10.29
CA GLU A 147 -12.50 -7.08 -10.45
C GLU A 147 -13.44 -7.38 -9.26
N LEU A 148 -13.80 -6.36 -8.49
CA LEU A 148 -14.74 -6.47 -7.38
C LEU A 148 -16.12 -5.97 -7.81
N GLU A 149 -17.13 -6.86 -7.80
CA GLU A 149 -18.52 -6.48 -8.03
C GLU A 149 -19.22 -6.17 -6.70
N VAL A 150 -19.70 -4.94 -6.56
CA VAL A 150 -20.57 -4.56 -5.44
C VAL A 150 -22.01 -4.62 -5.90
N ARG A 151 -22.77 -5.56 -5.33
CA ARG A 151 -24.18 -5.78 -5.66
C ARG A 151 -25.10 -4.95 -4.75
N PRO A 152 -26.21 -4.46 -5.27
CA PRO A 152 -27.21 -3.69 -4.51
C PRO A 152 -27.69 -4.39 -3.25
#